data_9200a5603e30f728055257ef3e799c71
#
_entry.id   9200a5603e30f728055257ef3e799c71
#
_cell.length_a   1.000
_cell.length_b   1.000
_cell.length_c   1.000
_cell.angle_alpha   90.00
_cell.angle_beta   90.00
_cell.angle_gamma   90.00
#
_symmetry.space_group_name_H-M   'P 1'
#
loop_
_entity.id
_entity.type
_entity.pdbx_description
1 polymer ?
#
loop_
_entity_poly.entity_id
_entity_poly.type
_entity_poly.pdbx_seq_one_letter_code
_entity_poly.pdbx_strand_id
1 'polypeptide(L)'
;WVYDNDKKSVDAAVRVYRYAEDQKAIQDVRAMQAFPVWASLSRPKDIGEDVQQMECVMQFTAEELSVYGSASITLPERLEEGFYLLAVQCGQNTEYMVLQISDLPLQVISDADKTLVWVNSIKTGKAAGNAEVKSAATGAVYRTDENGLAVVTEPSERITELFVTSAEGRCVFIGTQDPYAADGSEARRDDYWTVLQTDRSLYQKSDAVSLWGFAKPRQRERGAVGSVTAVLSQGYWRDAHSVL
;
A
#
# COMPACT_ATOMS: atom_id res chain seq x y z
N TRP A 1 3.64 -16.03 9.70
CA TRP A 1 4.86 -16.78 9.37
C TRP A 1 4.76 -18.14 10.09
N VAL A 2 4.61 -19.22 9.34
CA VAL A 2 4.65 -20.58 9.91
C VAL A 2 6.10 -21.02 9.80
N TYR A 3 6.84 -21.05 10.92
CA TYR A 3 8.16 -21.66 10.98
C TYR A 3 7.99 -23.10 11.45
N ASP A 4 8.02 -24.03 10.52
CA ASP A 4 8.25 -25.43 10.81
C ASP A 4 9.60 -25.80 10.18
N ASN A 5 10.65 -25.88 11.01
CA ASN A 5 12.02 -26.09 10.55
C ASN A 5 12.24 -27.42 9.81
N ASP A 6 11.30 -28.35 9.89
CA ASP A 6 11.43 -29.71 9.33
C ASP A 6 10.61 -29.88 8.02
N LYS A 7 9.73 -28.93 7.69
CA LYS A 7 8.89 -29.02 6.49
C LYS A 7 9.25 -27.95 5.47
N LYS A 8 9.32 -28.36 4.20
CA LYS A 8 9.54 -27.45 3.07
C LYS A 8 8.25 -26.81 2.58
N SER A 9 7.10 -27.41 2.86
CA SER A 9 5.76 -26.95 2.47
C SER A 9 4.72 -27.30 3.53
N VAL A 10 3.63 -26.55 3.55
CA VAL A 10 2.47 -26.76 4.41
C VAL A 10 1.20 -26.58 3.61
N ASP A 11 0.14 -27.28 4.02
CA ASP A 11 -1.18 -27.07 3.50
C ASP A 11 -1.91 -26.02 4.37
N ALA A 12 -2.69 -25.17 3.73
CA ALA A 12 -3.49 -24.17 4.42
C ALA A 12 -4.98 -24.33 4.08
N ALA A 13 -5.82 -24.33 5.10
CA ALA A 13 -7.24 -24.21 4.89
C ALA A 13 -7.59 -22.74 4.60
N VAL A 14 -8.21 -22.49 3.45
CA VAL A 14 -8.59 -21.16 2.99
C VAL A 14 -10.10 -21.02 3.00
N ARG A 15 -10.58 -19.94 3.62
CA ARG A 15 -12.00 -19.57 3.60
C ARG A 15 -12.14 -18.12 3.14
N VAL A 16 -13.12 -17.89 2.29
CA VAL A 16 -13.44 -16.56 1.76
C VAL A 16 -14.83 -16.19 2.21
N TYR A 17 -14.94 -15.09 2.93
CA TYR A 17 -16.21 -14.57 3.44
C TYR A 17 -16.55 -13.27 2.72
N ARG A 18 -17.81 -13.08 2.39
CA ARG A 18 -18.29 -11.83 1.78
C ARG A 18 -18.71 -10.85 2.86
N TYR A 19 -18.27 -9.60 2.74
CA TYR A 19 -18.82 -8.52 3.55
C TYR A 19 -20.22 -8.15 3.05
N ALA A 20 -21.16 -8.05 3.99
CA ALA A 20 -22.51 -7.57 3.68
C ALA A 20 -22.52 -6.05 3.42
N GLU A 21 -21.60 -5.33 4.04
CA GLU A 21 -21.49 -3.87 3.96
C GLU A 21 -20.04 -3.45 3.69
N ASP A 22 -19.82 -2.61 2.67
CA ASP A 22 -18.52 -2.10 2.30
C ASP A 22 -17.85 -1.30 3.44
N GLN A 23 -18.66 -0.60 4.25
CA GLN A 23 -18.17 0.19 5.38
C GLN A 23 -17.43 -0.66 6.43
N LYS A 24 -17.92 -1.88 6.68
CA LYS A 24 -17.26 -2.80 7.62
C LYS A 24 -15.91 -3.25 7.08
N ALA A 25 -15.86 -3.59 5.79
CA ALA A 25 -14.60 -3.95 5.13
C ALA A 25 -13.56 -2.83 5.21
N ILE A 26 -13.99 -1.58 4.96
CA ILE A 26 -13.11 -0.40 5.04
C ILE A 26 -12.61 -0.18 6.48
N GLN A 27 -13.47 -0.37 7.48
CA GLN A 27 -13.04 -0.30 8.89
C GLN A 27 -11.98 -1.35 9.20
N ASP A 28 -12.13 -2.57 8.72
CA ASP A 28 -11.17 -3.65 8.93
C ASP A 28 -9.85 -3.35 8.20
N VAL A 29 -9.88 -2.80 6.97
CA VAL A 29 -8.68 -2.33 6.27
C VAL A 29 -7.95 -1.26 7.09
N ARG A 30 -8.66 -0.26 7.61
CA ARG A 30 -8.08 0.78 8.44
C ARG A 30 -7.46 0.23 9.72
N ALA A 31 -8.16 -0.71 10.37
CA ALA A 31 -7.65 -1.38 11.56
C ALA A 31 -6.36 -2.17 11.26
N MET A 32 -6.29 -2.85 10.11
CA MET A 32 -5.08 -3.56 9.68
C MET A 32 -3.93 -2.60 9.37
N GLN A 33 -4.20 -1.46 8.73
CA GLN A 33 -3.20 -0.44 8.37
C GLN A 33 -2.68 0.36 9.57
N ALA A 34 -3.46 0.46 10.64
CA ALA A 34 -3.04 1.13 11.87
C ALA A 34 -1.87 0.42 12.59
N PHE A 35 -1.57 -0.84 12.20
CA PHE A 35 -0.48 -1.61 12.77
C PHE A 35 0.73 -1.62 11.83
N PRO A 36 1.93 -1.36 12.33
CA PRO A 36 3.14 -1.51 11.55
C PRO A 36 3.28 -2.95 11.01
N VAL A 37 3.84 -3.11 9.82
CA VAL A 37 4.02 -4.43 9.18
C VAL A 37 4.77 -5.42 10.09
N TRP A 38 5.71 -4.95 10.90
CA TRP A 38 6.45 -5.77 11.87
C TRP A 38 5.63 -6.21 13.08
N ALA A 39 4.49 -5.53 13.36
CA ALA A 39 3.61 -5.86 14.48
C ALA A 39 2.55 -6.92 14.13
N SER A 40 2.79 -7.72 13.11
CA SER A 40 1.87 -8.77 12.61
C SER A 40 1.39 -9.75 13.69
N LEU A 41 2.18 -9.95 14.74
CA LEU A 41 1.81 -10.79 15.89
C LEU A 41 0.85 -10.09 16.88
N SER A 42 0.66 -8.78 16.75
CA SER A 42 -0.17 -7.96 17.65
C SER A 42 -1.41 -7.43 16.93
N ARG A 43 -1.89 -8.11 15.90
CA ARG A 43 -3.07 -7.69 15.13
C ARG A 43 -4.29 -7.49 16.02
N PRO A 44 -5.19 -6.56 15.67
CA PRO A 44 -6.44 -6.39 16.40
C PRO A 44 -7.17 -7.72 16.44
N LYS A 45 -7.53 -8.16 17.65
CA LYS A 45 -8.29 -9.41 17.85
C LYS A 45 -9.68 -9.35 17.22
N ASP A 46 -10.15 -8.13 16.92
CA ASP A 46 -11.51 -7.87 16.45
C ASP A 46 -11.72 -8.22 14.98
N ILE A 47 -10.62 -8.36 14.19
CA ILE A 47 -10.73 -8.80 12.80
C ILE A 47 -10.96 -10.31 12.81
N GLY A 48 -12.14 -10.70 12.34
CA GLY A 48 -12.58 -12.09 12.31
C GLY A 48 -13.44 -12.52 13.51
N GLU A 49 -13.72 -11.67 14.50
CA GLU A 49 -14.69 -12.00 15.57
C GLU A 49 -16.08 -12.22 15.00
N ASP A 50 -16.45 -11.46 13.94
CA ASP A 50 -17.74 -11.58 13.27
C ASP A 50 -17.77 -12.63 12.13
N VAL A 51 -16.67 -13.37 11.93
CA VAL A 51 -16.58 -14.34 10.81
C VAL A 51 -17.69 -15.38 10.84
N GLN A 52 -18.17 -15.76 12.03
CA GLN A 52 -19.27 -16.74 12.17
C GLN A 52 -20.61 -16.20 11.65
N GLN A 53 -20.73 -14.88 11.53
CA GLN A 53 -21.95 -14.22 11.03
C GLN A 53 -21.84 -13.88 9.53
N MET A 54 -20.64 -14.03 8.96
CA MET A 54 -20.39 -13.72 7.55
C MET A 54 -20.76 -14.91 6.64
N GLU A 55 -21.20 -14.60 5.44
CA GLU A 55 -21.42 -15.59 4.40
C GLU A 55 -20.09 -16.15 3.90
N CYS A 56 -19.85 -17.46 4.10
CA CYS A 56 -18.72 -18.15 3.52
C CYS A 56 -19.03 -18.50 2.07
N VAL A 57 -18.43 -17.79 1.12
CA VAL A 57 -18.68 -17.95 -0.31
C VAL A 57 -17.75 -18.96 -0.97
N MET A 58 -16.62 -19.28 -0.33
CA MET A 58 -15.65 -20.23 -0.87
C MET A 58 -14.83 -20.85 0.26
N GLN A 59 -14.56 -22.17 0.14
CA GLN A 59 -13.66 -22.88 1.05
C GLN A 59 -12.88 -23.93 0.28
N PHE A 60 -11.55 -23.98 0.48
CA PHE A 60 -10.66 -24.94 -0.17
C PHE A 60 -9.38 -25.13 0.63
N THR A 61 -8.58 -26.12 0.23
CA THR A 61 -7.21 -26.29 0.75
C THR A 61 -6.21 -25.83 -0.30
N ALA A 62 -5.32 -24.94 0.09
CA ALA A 62 -4.14 -24.59 -0.71
C ALA A 62 -3.02 -25.54 -0.29
N GLU A 63 -2.61 -26.40 -1.22
CA GLU A 63 -1.63 -27.46 -0.97
C GLU A 63 -0.20 -26.97 -1.25
N GLU A 64 0.77 -27.57 -0.58
CA GLU A 64 2.20 -27.39 -0.83
C GLU A 64 2.70 -25.93 -0.81
N LEU A 65 2.11 -25.08 0.04
CA LEU A 65 2.59 -23.71 0.21
C LEU A 65 4.02 -23.70 0.77
N SER A 66 4.92 -22.96 0.12
CA SER A 66 6.31 -22.84 0.58
C SER A 66 6.36 -22.18 1.97
N VAL A 67 7.11 -22.80 2.88
CA VAL A 67 7.39 -22.22 4.21
C VAL A 67 8.47 -21.16 4.14
N TYR A 68 9.27 -21.16 3.07
CA TYR A 68 10.35 -20.20 2.85
C TYR A 68 10.00 -19.26 1.70
N GLY A 69 9.93 -17.97 1.98
CA GLY A 69 9.65 -16.95 0.98
C GLY A 69 8.17 -16.65 0.79
N SER A 70 7.77 -16.28 -0.44
CA SER A 70 6.40 -15.95 -0.79
C SER A 70 5.69 -17.18 -1.36
N ALA A 71 4.46 -17.40 -0.92
CA ALA A 71 3.58 -18.39 -1.49
C ALA A 71 2.40 -17.70 -2.19
N SER A 72 1.96 -18.24 -3.32
CA SER A 72 0.79 -17.78 -4.06
C SER A 72 -0.38 -18.73 -3.84
N ILE A 73 -1.52 -18.19 -3.47
CA ILE A 73 -2.78 -18.94 -3.35
C ILE A 73 -3.66 -18.56 -4.53
N THR A 74 -4.00 -19.55 -5.36
CA THR A 74 -4.92 -19.36 -6.47
C THR A 74 -6.33 -19.71 -6.01
N LEU A 75 -7.26 -18.78 -6.17
CA LEU A 75 -8.68 -19.05 -5.90
C LEU A 75 -9.25 -19.99 -6.97
N PRO A 76 -9.94 -21.07 -6.58
CA PRO A 76 -10.51 -22.04 -7.54
C PRO A 76 -11.59 -21.45 -8.42
N GLU A 77 -12.29 -20.42 -7.95
CA GLU A 77 -13.36 -19.74 -8.68
C GLU A 77 -13.18 -18.23 -8.65
N ARG A 78 -13.78 -17.55 -9.62
CA ARG A 78 -13.80 -16.09 -9.65
C ARG A 78 -14.76 -15.56 -8.60
N LEU A 79 -14.31 -14.52 -7.89
CA LEU A 79 -15.18 -13.72 -7.04
C LEU A 79 -15.87 -12.63 -7.84
N GLU A 80 -17.11 -12.33 -7.49
CA GLU A 80 -17.83 -11.16 -7.97
C GLU A 80 -17.24 -9.86 -7.41
N GLU A 81 -17.68 -8.71 -7.92
CA GLU A 81 -17.29 -7.42 -7.37
C GLU A 81 -17.79 -7.27 -5.93
N GLY A 82 -16.92 -6.74 -5.05
CA GLY A 82 -17.23 -6.53 -3.65
C GLY A 82 -16.02 -6.69 -2.74
N PHE A 83 -16.27 -6.66 -1.45
CA PHE A 83 -15.26 -6.86 -0.42
C PHE A 83 -15.38 -8.25 0.21
N TYR A 84 -14.23 -8.84 0.49
CA TYR A 84 -14.12 -10.18 1.06
C TYR A 84 -13.07 -10.22 2.16
N LEU A 85 -13.33 -11.04 3.17
CA LEU A 85 -12.34 -11.42 4.18
C LEU A 85 -11.81 -12.81 3.83
N LEU A 86 -10.54 -12.87 3.55
CA LEU A 86 -9.81 -14.12 3.34
C LEU A 86 -9.21 -14.57 4.67
N ALA A 87 -9.55 -15.77 5.12
CA ALA A 87 -8.95 -16.42 6.27
C ALA A 87 -8.08 -17.58 5.80
N VAL A 88 -6.80 -17.53 6.11
CA VAL A 88 -5.81 -18.57 5.78
C VAL A 88 -5.35 -19.23 7.07
N GLN A 89 -5.70 -20.48 7.26
CA GLN A 89 -5.38 -21.22 8.46
C GLN A 89 -4.27 -22.26 8.18
N CYS A 90 -3.15 -22.09 8.87
CA CYS A 90 -2.04 -23.06 8.90
C CYS A 90 -1.88 -23.59 10.33
N GLY A 91 -2.24 -24.84 10.56
CA GLY A 91 -2.23 -25.42 11.91
C GLY A 91 -3.19 -24.68 12.86
N GLN A 92 -2.65 -24.12 13.93
CA GLN A 92 -3.44 -23.37 14.92
C GLN A 92 -3.50 -21.85 14.62
N ASN A 93 -2.73 -21.37 13.65
CA ASN A 93 -2.67 -19.95 13.31
C ASN A 93 -3.60 -19.62 12.15
N THR A 94 -4.35 -18.55 12.28
CA THR A 94 -5.19 -18.01 11.22
C THR A 94 -4.75 -16.58 10.91
N GLU A 95 -4.49 -16.32 9.63
CA GLU A 95 -4.19 -14.99 9.12
C GLU A 95 -5.38 -14.47 8.31
N TYR A 96 -5.67 -13.20 8.47
CA TYR A 96 -6.77 -12.54 7.77
C TYR A 96 -6.26 -11.49 6.79
N MET A 97 -6.92 -11.40 5.66
CA MET A 97 -6.66 -10.40 4.62
C MET A 97 -7.97 -9.89 4.06
N VAL A 98 -8.11 -8.58 3.91
CA VAL A 98 -9.25 -8.01 3.18
C VAL A 98 -8.89 -7.94 1.70
N LEU A 99 -9.77 -8.49 0.87
CA LEU A 99 -9.67 -8.39 -0.58
C LEU A 99 -10.79 -7.49 -1.10
N GLN A 100 -10.45 -6.66 -2.07
CA GLN A 100 -11.41 -5.91 -2.84
C GLN A 100 -11.34 -6.36 -4.29
N ILE A 101 -12.47 -6.83 -4.82
CA ILE A 101 -12.63 -7.22 -6.23
C ILE A 101 -13.40 -6.12 -6.93
N SER A 102 -12.81 -5.54 -7.95
CA SER A 102 -13.42 -4.44 -8.69
C SER A 102 -13.10 -4.51 -10.18
N ASP A 103 -14.02 -4.01 -10.98
CA ASP A 103 -13.85 -3.73 -12.40
C ASP A 103 -13.09 -2.42 -12.68
N LEU A 104 -12.87 -1.60 -11.67
CA LEU A 104 -12.26 -0.28 -11.80
C LEU A 104 -10.77 -0.30 -11.42
N PRO A 105 -9.86 -0.69 -12.30
CA PRO A 105 -8.44 -0.47 -12.07
C PRO A 105 -8.19 1.03 -12.05
N LEU A 106 -7.42 1.46 -11.07
CA LEU A 106 -7.04 2.84 -10.95
C LEU A 106 -5.57 3.00 -10.64
N GLN A 107 -5.01 4.09 -11.10
CA GLN A 107 -3.64 4.50 -10.78
C GLN A 107 -3.69 5.87 -10.13
N VAL A 108 -2.98 5.99 -9.01
CA VAL A 108 -2.84 7.24 -8.26
C VAL A 108 -1.40 7.70 -8.36
N ILE A 109 -1.20 8.93 -8.80
CA ILE A 109 0.12 9.56 -8.89
C ILE A 109 0.03 10.88 -8.15
N SER A 110 0.79 11.00 -7.07
CA SER A 110 0.79 12.20 -6.23
C SER A 110 2.08 12.99 -6.42
N ASP A 111 1.90 14.30 -6.50
CA ASP A 111 2.95 15.32 -6.39
C ASP A 111 2.63 16.20 -5.17
N ALA A 112 3.50 17.15 -4.83
CA ALA A 112 3.33 18.03 -3.68
C ALA A 112 2.00 18.79 -3.66
N ASP A 113 1.52 19.21 -4.82
CA ASP A 113 0.39 20.13 -4.93
C ASP A 113 -0.87 19.48 -5.49
N LYS A 114 -0.79 18.30 -6.06
CA LYS A 114 -1.92 17.62 -6.69
C LYS A 114 -1.74 16.11 -6.75
N THR A 115 -2.87 15.43 -6.81
CA THR A 115 -2.92 13.99 -7.07
C THR A 115 -3.72 13.74 -8.33
N LEU A 116 -3.15 12.95 -9.24
CA LEU A 116 -3.82 12.45 -10.43
C LEU A 116 -4.42 11.10 -10.13
N VAL A 117 -5.68 10.92 -10.44
CA VAL A 117 -6.39 9.64 -10.33
C VAL A 117 -6.87 9.24 -11.71
N TRP A 118 -6.31 8.17 -12.25
CA TRP A 118 -6.69 7.63 -13.54
C TRP A 118 -7.49 6.34 -13.37
N VAL A 119 -8.71 6.33 -13.88
CA VAL A 119 -9.68 5.27 -13.68
C VAL A 119 -10.09 4.66 -15.02
N ASN A 120 -10.06 3.35 -15.10
CA ASN A 120 -10.50 2.59 -16.27
C ASN A 120 -11.55 1.55 -15.87
N SER A 121 -12.18 0.89 -16.84
CA SER A 121 -13.01 -0.29 -16.64
C SER A 121 -12.38 -1.49 -17.34
N ILE A 122 -12.16 -2.57 -16.62
CA ILE A 122 -11.66 -3.84 -17.19
C ILE A 122 -12.70 -4.42 -18.15
N LYS A 123 -13.98 -4.34 -17.79
CA LYS A 123 -15.08 -4.93 -18.58
C LYS A 123 -15.20 -4.30 -19.97
N THR A 124 -15.02 -2.99 -20.06
CA THR A 124 -15.15 -2.27 -21.31
C THR A 124 -13.84 -2.03 -22.03
N GLY A 125 -12.72 -2.15 -21.33
CA GLY A 125 -11.39 -1.77 -21.82
C GLY A 125 -11.25 -0.28 -22.10
N LYS A 126 -12.13 0.56 -21.53
CA LYS A 126 -12.16 2.02 -21.77
C LYS A 126 -11.97 2.80 -20.48
N ALA A 127 -11.62 4.05 -20.64
CA ALA A 127 -11.59 5.02 -19.56
C ALA A 127 -12.95 5.15 -18.89
N ALA A 128 -12.97 5.23 -17.56
CA ALA A 128 -14.18 5.46 -16.78
C ALA A 128 -14.41 6.97 -16.64
N GLY A 129 -15.04 7.57 -17.65
CA GLY A 129 -15.43 8.97 -17.62
C GLY A 129 -16.56 9.25 -16.64
N ASN A 130 -16.58 10.45 -16.07
CA ASN A 130 -17.57 10.90 -15.09
C ASN A 130 -17.64 10.06 -13.80
N ALA A 131 -16.58 9.30 -13.48
CA ALA A 131 -16.45 8.65 -12.18
C ALA A 131 -16.22 9.70 -11.10
N GLU A 132 -16.86 9.52 -9.95
CA GLU A 132 -16.69 10.37 -8.79
C GLU A 132 -15.45 9.92 -8.00
N VAL A 133 -14.55 10.87 -7.69
CA VAL A 133 -13.38 10.66 -6.84
C VAL A 133 -13.56 11.52 -5.60
N LYS A 134 -13.77 10.89 -4.45
CA LYS A 134 -14.01 11.57 -3.18
C LYS A 134 -12.85 11.37 -2.23
N SER A 135 -12.30 12.45 -1.70
CA SER A 135 -11.33 12.42 -0.61
C SER A 135 -12.02 12.09 0.71
N ALA A 136 -11.52 11.10 1.42
CA ALA A 136 -12.05 10.74 2.74
C ALA A 136 -11.67 11.79 3.81
N ALA A 137 -10.53 12.45 3.65
CA ALA A 137 -10.01 13.42 4.62
C ALA A 137 -10.81 14.72 4.64
N THR A 138 -11.18 15.24 3.46
CA THR A 138 -11.85 16.54 3.32
C THR A 138 -13.31 16.43 2.90
N GLY A 139 -13.69 15.28 2.35
CA GLY A 139 -15.00 15.07 1.73
C GLY A 139 -15.15 15.75 0.36
N ALA A 140 -14.08 16.38 -0.16
CA ALA A 140 -14.10 16.99 -1.48
C ALA A 140 -14.33 15.96 -2.57
N VAL A 141 -15.08 16.36 -3.59
CA VAL A 141 -15.50 15.50 -4.69
C VAL A 141 -14.97 16.04 -6.00
N TYR A 142 -14.30 15.19 -6.75
CA TYR A 142 -13.77 15.46 -8.08
C TYR A 142 -14.43 14.48 -9.07
N ARG A 143 -14.33 14.76 -10.36
CA ARG A 143 -14.83 13.87 -11.40
C ARG A 143 -13.79 13.62 -12.45
N THR A 144 -13.78 12.40 -12.97
CA THR A 144 -12.92 12.05 -14.09
C THR A 144 -13.46 12.66 -15.39
N ASP A 145 -12.54 13.09 -16.23
CA ASP A 145 -12.83 13.53 -17.60
C ASP A 145 -13.14 12.33 -18.54
N GLU A 146 -13.30 12.59 -19.82
CA GLU A 146 -13.55 11.57 -20.86
C GLU A 146 -12.42 10.53 -21.00
N ASN A 147 -11.21 10.89 -20.55
CA ASN A 147 -10.04 10.01 -20.53
C ASN A 147 -9.91 9.23 -19.20
N GLY A 148 -10.88 9.38 -18.30
CA GLY A 148 -10.86 8.74 -16.99
C GLY A 148 -9.92 9.40 -16.00
N LEU A 149 -9.48 10.66 -16.23
CA LEU A 149 -8.53 11.36 -15.40
C LEU A 149 -9.23 12.39 -14.51
N ALA A 150 -9.01 12.29 -13.20
CA ALA A 150 -9.36 13.32 -12.23
C ALA A 150 -8.10 13.96 -11.65
N VAL A 151 -8.14 15.28 -11.45
CA VAL A 151 -7.10 16.06 -10.79
C VAL A 151 -7.61 16.49 -9.42
N VAL A 152 -7.03 15.89 -8.38
CA VAL A 152 -7.31 16.24 -6.98
C VAL A 152 -6.30 17.29 -6.57
N THR A 153 -6.77 18.50 -6.24
CA THR A 153 -5.93 19.67 -5.94
C THR A 153 -5.66 19.87 -4.46
N GLU A 154 -5.96 18.87 -3.65
CA GLU A 154 -5.57 18.87 -2.25
C GLU A 154 -4.08 18.55 -2.11
N PRO A 155 -3.37 19.11 -1.10
CA PRO A 155 -2.02 18.69 -0.77
C PRO A 155 -1.96 17.16 -0.58
N SER A 156 -1.01 16.50 -1.22
CA SER A 156 -0.91 15.03 -1.23
C SER A 156 -0.77 14.41 0.16
N GLU A 157 -0.18 15.14 1.10
CA GLU A 157 -0.05 14.75 2.51
C GLU A 157 -1.40 14.63 3.25
N ARG A 158 -2.48 15.21 2.71
CA ARG A 158 -3.84 15.10 3.24
C ARG A 158 -4.66 13.99 2.59
N ILE A 159 -4.22 13.47 1.44
CA ILE A 159 -4.92 12.42 0.73
C ILE A 159 -4.42 11.08 1.25
N THR A 160 -5.08 10.57 2.28
CA THR A 160 -4.76 9.25 2.84
C THR A 160 -5.65 8.16 2.27
N GLU A 161 -6.85 8.51 1.84
CA GLU A 161 -7.85 7.57 1.34
C GLU A 161 -8.74 8.24 0.28
N LEU A 162 -9.05 7.49 -0.76
CA LEU A 162 -9.95 7.88 -1.83
C LEU A 162 -11.06 6.84 -2.02
N PHE A 163 -12.27 7.34 -2.27
CA PHE A 163 -13.38 6.54 -2.78
C PHE A 163 -13.60 6.91 -4.23
N VAL A 164 -13.57 5.92 -5.10
CA VAL A 164 -13.85 6.12 -6.54
C VAL A 164 -15.12 5.39 -6.90
N THR A 165 -16.12 6.11 -7.35
CA THR A 165 -17.43 5.54 -7.72
C THR A 165 -17.69 5.78 -9.20
N SER A 166 -17.90 4.71 -9.96
CA SER A 166 -18.26 4.82 -11.38
C SER A 166 -19.67 5.37 -11.57
N ALA A 167 -19.99 5.76 -12.79
CA ALA A 167 -21.33 6.22 -13.16
C ALA A 167 -22.41 5.14 -12.92
N GLU A 168 -22.03 3.85 -12.93
CA GLU A 168 -22.91 2.71 -12.64
C GLU A 168 -23.00 2.39 -11.13
N GLY A 169 -22.38 3.20 -10.28
CA GLY A 169 -22.46 3.04 -8.82
C GLY A 169 -21.46 2.04 -8.23
N ARG A 170 -20.51 1.52 -9.03
CA ARG A 170 -19.43 0.65 -8.53
C ARG A 170 -18.42 1.47 -7.77
N CYS A 171 -18.07 1.03 -6.57
CA CYS A 171 -17.18 1.77 -5.68
C CYS A 171 -15.87 1.02 -5.46
N VAL A 172 -14.78 1.76 -5.48
CA VAL A 172 -13.44 1.29 -5.09
C VAL A 172 -12.93 2.17 -3.97
N PHE A 173 -12.41 1.54 -2.94
CA PHE A 173 -11.67 2.19 -1.86
C PHE A 173 -10.17 1.98 -2.07
N ILE A 174 -9.39 3.03 -1.94
CA ILE A 174 -7.94 2.96 -1.98
C ILE A 174 -7.33 3.76 -0.84
N GLY A 175 -6.45 3.12 -0.09
CA GLY A 175 -5.56 3.80 0.85
C GLY A 175 -4.32 4.28 0.11
N THR A 176 -4.00 5.55 0.25
CA THR A 176 -2.82 6.17 -0.38
C THR A 176 -1.68 6.37 0.63
N GLN A 177 -1.80 5.84 1.83
CA GLN A 177 -0.74 5.95 2.83
C GLN A 177 0.49 5.20 2.34
N ASP A 178 1.58 5.94 2.22
CA ASP A 178 2.91 5.37 2.23
C ASP A 178 3.22 4.96 3.69
N PRO A 179 3.30 3.66 4.02
CA PRO A 179 3.66 3.23 5.37
C PRO A 179 5.07 3.66 5.79
N TYR A 180 5.85 4.21 4.86
CA TYR A 180 7.16 4.80 5.06
C TYR A 180 7.18 6.31 4.91
N ALA A 181 6.03 6.96 4.70
CA ALA A 181 5.94 8.41 4.79
C ALA A 181 6.24 8.79 6.24
N ALA A 182 7.51 9.01 6.51
CA ALA A 182 7.95 9.64 7.72
C ALA A 182 7.21 10.97 7.85
N ASP A 183 6.70 11.20 9.05
CA ASP A 183 6.41 12.47 9.67
C ASP A 183 6.66 13.67 8.75
N GLY A 184 5.59 14.35 8.33
CA GLY A 184 5.49 15.30 7.23
C GLY A 184 6.29 16.60 7.34
N SER A 185 7.45 16.60 7.99
CA SER A 185 8.33 17.76 8.14
C SER A 185 9.54 17.77 7.19
N GLU A 186 9.85 16.66 6.53
CA GLU A 186 10.97 16.62 5.61
C GLU A 186 10.49 16.67 4.15
N ALA A 187 11.06 17.59 3.39
CA ALA A 187 10.92 17.65 1.93
C ALA A 187 11.18 16.24 1.38
N ARG A 188 10.16 15.63 0.75
CA ARG A 188 10.23 14.25 0.29
C ARG A 188 11.45 14.10 -0.62
N ARG A 189 12.24 13.06 -0.40
CA ARG A 189 13.38 12.73 -1.25
C ARG A 189 13.02 12.73 -2.74
N ASP A 190 11.79 12.37 -3.05
CA ASP A 190 11.25 12.33 -4.40
C ASP A 190 10.96 13.70 -5.02
N ASP A 191 10.94 14.77 -4.23
CA ASP A 191 10.80 16.14 -4.73
C ASP A 191 12.07 16.68 -5.37
N TYR A 192 13.18 15.95 -5.18
CA TYR A 192 14.49 16.37 -5.64
C TYR A 192 15.16 15.33 -6.54
N TRP A 193 15.89 15.81 -7.53
CA TRP A 193 16.94 15.02 -8.16
C TRP A 193 18.11 14.98 -7.22
N THR A 194 18.48 13.81 -6.73
CA THR A 194 19.59 13.65 -5.81
C THR A 194 20.63 12.70 -6.40
N VAL A 195 21.89 13.10 -6.27
CA VAL A 195 23.04 12.24 -6.57
C VAL A 195 23.98 12.36 -5.40
N LEU A 196 24.44 11.24 -4.87
CA LEU A 196 25.49 11.17 -3.88
C LEU A 196 26.45 10.06 -4.29
N GLN A 197 27.73 10.39 -4.40
CA GLN A 197 28.76 9.44 -4.79
C GLN A 197 29.98 9.58 -3.90
N THR A 198 30.68 8.50 -3.72
CA THR A 198 32.00 8.44 -3.08
C THR A 198 33.09 8.47 -4.14
N ASP A 199 34.27 8.92 -3.80
CA ASP A 199 35.47 8.96 -4.68
C ASP A 199 35.93 7.54 -5.08
N ARG A 200 35.56 6.51 -4.31
CA ARG A 200 35.86 5.09 -4.58
C ARG A 200 34.83 4.18 -3.93
N SER A 201 34.80 2.93 -4.32
CA SER A 201 33.83 1.93 -3.85
C SER A 201 34.30 1.11 -2.64
N LEU A 202 35.59 1.20 -2.29
CA LEU A 202 36.18 0.41 -1.20
C LEU A 202 37.12 1.29 -0.36
N TYR A 203 36.94 1.21 0.95
CA TYR A 203 37.72 1.98 1.93
C TYR A 203 38.31 1.07 3.00
N GLN A 204 39.49 1.42 3.49
CA GLN A 204 40.05 0.84 4.72
C GLN A 204 39.53 1.63 5.94
N LYS A 205 39.60 1.04 7.12
CA LYS A 205 39.04 1.63 8.36
C LYS A 205 39.62 3.02 8.68
N SER A 206 40.84 3.30 8.20
CA SER A 206 41.57 4.59 8.42
C SER A 206 41.40 5.58 7.28
N ASP A 207 40.71 5.22 6.21
CA ASP A 207 40.59 6.10 5.05
C ASP A 207 39.61 7.24 5.30
N ALA A 208 39.93 8.40 4.81
CA ALA A 208 38.99 9.50 4.67
C ALA A 208 38.06 9.22 3.47
N VAL A 209 36.77 9.39 3.65
CA VAL A 209 35.78 9.25 2.60
C VAL A 209 35.48 10.62 2.01
N SER A 210 35.77 10.80 0.73
CA SER A 210 35.38 11.99 0.00
C SER A 210 34.03 11.76 -0.66
N LEU A 211 33.05 12.61 -0.34
CA LEU A 211 31.72 12.61 -0.88
C LEU A 211 31.51 13.77 -1.83
N TRP A 212 30.84 13.54 -2.93
CA TRP A 212 30.32 14.61 -3.76
C TRP A 212 28.88 14.28 -4.20
N GLY A 213 28.11 15.31 -4.42
CA GLY A 213 26.73 15.12 -4.85
C GLY A 213 26.04 16.43 -5.15
N PHE A 214 24.79 16.31 -5.57
CA PHE A 214 23.93 17.46 -5.71
C PHE A 214 22.50 17.08 -5.36
N ALA A 215 21.71 18.08 -4.94
CA ALA A 215 20.27 18.01 -4.81
C ALA A 215 19.66 19.19 -5.60
N LYS A 216 18.74 18.89 -6.51
CA LYS A 216 18.06 19.88 -7.35
C LYS A 216 16.55 19.64 -7.31
N PRO A 217 15.73 20.67 -7.03
CA PRO A 217 14.29 20.51 -7.09
C PRO A 217 13.83 19.98 -8.46
N ARG A 218 12.90 19.07 -8.48
CA ARG A 218 12.26 18.59 -9.72
C ARG A 218 11.37 19.66 -10.33
N GLN A 219 10.79 20.51 -9.47
CA GLN A 219 9.94 21.63 -9.87
C GLN A 219 10.70 22.96 -9.68
N ARG A 220 10.63 23.84 -10.68
CA ARG A 220 11.34 25.14 -10.65
C ARG A 220 10.85 26.11 -9.57
N GLU A 221 9.63 25.93 -9.11
CA GLU A 221 8.96 26.81 -8.15
C GLU A 221 9.35 26.51 -6.69
N ARG A 222 9.93 25.35 -6.43
CA ARG A 222 10.53 25.04 -5.12
C ARG A 222 11.89 25.69 -5.02
N GLY A 223 12.06 26.53 -4.01
CA GLY A 223 13.32 27.25 -3.76
C GLY A 223 14.55 26.33 -3.71
N ALA A 224 15.73 26.93 -3.71
CA ALA A 224 16.98 26.21 -3.62
C ALA A 224 17.04 25.35 -2.34
N VAL A 225 17.67 24.17 -2.44
CA VAL A 225 17.92 23.31 -1.28
C VAL A 225 18.81 24.06 -0.29
N GLY A 226 18.32 24.26 0.93
CA GLY A 226 19.04 25.01 1.96
C GLY A 226 20.21 24.22 2.57
N SER A 227 20.01 22.92 2.80
CA SER A 227 21.02 22.02 3.35
C SER A 227 20.77 20.59 2.94
N VAL A 228 21.82 19.79 2.91
CA VAL A 228 21.76 18.34 2.67
C VAL A 228 22.58 17.66 3.74
N THR A 229 22.01 16.67 4.41
CA THR A 229 22.70 15.84 5.38
C THR A 229 23.03 14.49 4.75
N ALA A 230 24.30 14.11 4.75
CA ALA A 230 24.73 12.77 4.39
C ALA A 230 24.88 11.93 5.65
N VAL A 231 24.26 10.76 5.67
CA VAL A 231 24.32 9.83 6.81
C VAL A 231 25.06 8.58 6.41
N LEU A 232 26.10 8.22 7.15
CA LEU A 232 26.79 6.94 7.03
C LEU A 232 26.19 5.96 8.04
N SER A 233 25.60 4.87 7.56
CA SER A 233 25.02 3.83 8.40
C SER A 233 25.76 2.50 8.21
N GLN A 234 25.97 1.76 9.29
CA GLN A 234 26.55 0.42 9.27
C GLN A 234 25.46 -0.63 9.49
N GLY A 235 25.24 -1.48 8.49
CA GLY A 235 24.29 -2.59 8.56
C GLY A 235 22.84 -2.20 8.24
N TYR A 236 22.02 -3.22 7.97
CA TYR A 236 20.63 -3.04 7.52
C TYR A 236 19.66 -2.53 8.60
N TRP A 237 20.04 -2.58 9.90
CA TRP A 237 19.07 -2.41 11.00
C TRP A 237 19.60 -1.78 12.28
N ARG A 238 20.76 -1.13 12.29
CA ARG A 238 21.25 -0.50 13.52
C ARG A 238 21.89 0.87 13.27
N ASP A 239 21.34 1.81 13.99
CA ASP A 239 21.87 3.13 14.35
C ASP A 239 22.63 3.90 13.24
N ALA A 240 21.92 4.82 12.63
CA ALA A 240 22.54 5.86 11.82
C ALA A 240 23.42 6.74 12.72
N HIS A 241 24.72 6.69 12.53
CA HIS A 241 25.61 7.69 13.10
C HIS A 241 25.68 8.87 12.14
N SER A 242 25.07 10.00 12.52
CA SER A 242 25.27 11.26 11.84
C SER A 242 26.72 11.73 12.10
N VAL A 243 27.46 11.93 11.05
CA VAL A 243 28.73 12.66 11.11
C VAL A 243 28.43 14.03 10.52
N LEU A 244 28.61 15.06 11.36
CA LEU A 244 28.57 16.47 10.96
C LEU A 244 29.81 16.83 10.19
#